data_188ec3c00ead20fec54dbb07a9428145
#
_entry.id   188ec3c00ead20fec54dbb07a9428145
#
_cell.length_a   1.000
_cell.length_b   1.000
_cell.length_c   1.000
_cell.angle_alpha   90.00
_cell.angle_beta   90.00
_cell.angle_gamma   90.00
#
_symmetry.space_group_name_H-M   'P 1'
#
loop_
_entity.id
_entity.type
_entity.pdbx_description
1 polymer ?
#
loop_
_entity_poly.entity_id
_entity_poly.type
_entity_poly.pdbx_seq_one_letter_code
_entity_poly.pdbx_strand_id
1 'polypeptide(L)'
;MTATQPPVALGGNFLVSPLDEATLFTRERFTDDHRDIEKMVRDFASERVRPNRDALESRNQELALTLLREMGELGLLGIDVPEAYGGMELDKITTAIVAESMGRSYSASFSVVYSVQTGIGMLPVLWFGTPAQKERYLPRLVTGEWIGAYALTEPSAGSDALSGKCGATLSEDGRYYLLNGEKQFITNAAWADLFTVFAQVNGSQFSAFLVERTTPGLTVGAEEKKMGVKGSSTCPVVLKEARVPVENLLYEVGKGATIAFNALNLGRFKLAASDLGGSKAVFEEAVRYAKGRRQFAQAIANFDVIKGKVADMAVRIFAADSMIYRTIGLIQQAVDRLDPAAADYYVQMGEATERYAMEASMAKVVGSETLGMVTDHGVQILGGYGFIEEFPMAGPYRDTRIDRIWEGTNEINRQIVAGTVMKRAILEELPIRTQIRAIDAFLDDEPEAAGGALVAERAALEAGKRLALSIL
;
A
#
# COMPACT_ATOMS: atom_id res chain seq x y z
N MET A 1 -15.20 27.66 -26.11
CA MET A 1 -15.30 27.73 -24.64
C MET A 1 -14.83 26.39 -24.12
N THR A 2 -13.58 26.32 -23.72
CA THR A 2 -13.05 25.13 -23.03
C THR A 2 -13.77 25.04 -21.68
N ALA A 3 -14.57 23.98 -21.49
CA ALA A 3 -15.18 23.71 -20.21
C ALA A 3 -14.04 23.61 -19.18
N THR A 4 -13.98 24.55 -18.25
CA THR A 4 -13.06 24.47 -17.11
C THR A 4 -13.39 23.21 -16.36
N GLN A 5 -12.45 22.27 -16.32
CA GLN A 5 -12.62 21.05 -15.52
C GLN A 5 -12.91 21.46 -14.06
N PRO A 6 -13.85 20.80 -13.37
CA PRO A 6 -14.14 21.10 -11.98
C PRO A 6 -12.85 20.94 -11.14
N PRO A 7 -12.69 21.73 -10.07
CA PRO A 7 -11.49 21.64 -9.22
C PRO A 7 -11.30 20.21 -8.69
N VAL A 8 -10.04 19.79 -8.52
CA VAL A 8 -9.74 18.49 -7.92
C VAL A 8 -10.30 18.49 -6.50
N ALA A 9 -11.13 17.49 -6.19
CA ALA A 9 -11.61 17.30 -4.83
C ALA A 9 -10.43 17.10 -3.88
N LEU A 10 -10.33 17.88 -2.82
CA LEU A 10 -9.33 17.69 -1.78
C LEU A 10 -9.69 16.44 -0.97
N GLY A 11 -8.70 15.68 -0.50
CA GLY A 11 -8.98 14.55 0.41
C GLY A 11 -9.79 15.02 1.62
N GLY A 12 -10.73 14.19 2.11
CA GLY A 12 -11.71 14.57 3.12
C GLY A 12 -12.96 15.28 2.59
N ASN A 13 -12.99 15.65 1.32
CA ASN A 13 -14.15 16.31 0.73
C ASN A 13 -15.44 15.47 0.83
N PHE A 14 -15.32 14.14 0.90
CA PHE A 14 -16.46 13.24 1.09
C PHE A 14 -17.24 13.49 2.39
N LEU A 15 -16.64 14.13 3.40
CA LEU A 15 -17.33 14.50 4.66
C LEU A 15 -18.28 15.69 4.49
N VAL A 16 -17.96 16.60 3.58
CA VAL A 16 -18.61 17.91 3.46
C VAL A 16 -19.36 18.12 2.14
N SER A 17 -19.10 17.28 1.15
CA SER A 17 -19.77 17.37 -0.15
C SER A 17 -20.80 16.26 -0.34
N PRO A 18 -21.87 16.53 -1.09
CA PRO A 18 -22.79 15.51 -1.56
C PRO A 18 -22.06 14.41 -2.34
N LEU A 19 -22.62 13.22 -2.38
CA LEU A 19 -22.12 12.15 -3.23
C LEU A 19 -22.29 12.55 -4.69
N ASP A 20 -21.19 12.65 -5.42
CA ASP A 20 -21.17 12.87 -6.86
C ASP A 20 -20.83 11.55 -7.57
N GLU A 21 -21.83 10.93 -8.15
CA GLU A 21 -21.69 9.65 -8.86
C GLU A 21 -20.77 9.77 -10.10
N ALA A 22 -20.68 10.96 -10.71
CA ALA A 22 -19.84 11.18 -11.88
C ALA A 22 -18.35 11.09 -11.57
N THR A 23 -17.95 11.42 -10.34
CA THR A 23 -16.56 11.40 -9.88
C THR A 23 -16.15 10.08 -9.23
N LEU A 24 -17.10 9.15 -8.97
CA LEU A 24 -16.79 7.86 -8.39
C LEU A 24 -16.11 6.94 -9.40
N PHE A 25 -15.00 6.36 -9.01
CA PHE A 25 -14.37 5.26 -9.75
C PHE A 25 -14.70 3.94 -9.05
N THR A 26 -15.20 2.98 -9.83
CA THR A 26 -15.56 1.63 -9.40
C THR A 26 -15.08 0.61 -10.42
N ARG A 27 -15.11 -0.69 -10.08
CA ARG A 27 -14.71 -1.78 -11.00
C ARG A 27 -15.48 -1.81 -12.31
N GLU A 28 -16.73 -1.33 -12.33
CA GLU A 28 -17.53 -1.24 -13.54
C GLU A 28 -16.93 -0.31 -14.59
N ARG A 29 -16.04 0.59 -14.15
CA ARG A 29 -15.31 1.53 -15.02
C ARG A 29 -13.96 1.00 -15.51
N PHE A 30 -13.61 -0.25 -15.22
CA PHE A 30 -12.40 -0.85 -15.78
C PHE A 30 -12.49 -0.89 -17.29
N THR A 31 -11.43 -0.43 -17.95
CA THR A 31 -11.25 -0.54 -19.41
C THR A 31 -10.95 -1.99 -19.79
N ASP A 32 -10.93 -2.28 -21.09
CA ASP A 32 -10.54 -3.60 -21.58
C ASP A 32 -9.07 -3.89 -21.23
N ASP A 33 -8.17 -2.89 -21.33
CA ASP A 33 -6.76 -3.03 -20.93
C ASP A 33 -6.63 -3.37 -19.43
N HIS A 34 -7.41 -2.72 -18.57
CA HIS A 34 -7.45 -3.06 -17.13
C HIS A 34 -7.85 -4.52 -16.91
N ARG A 35 -8.84 -5.03 -17.66
CA ARG A 35 -9.32 -6.41 -17.55
C ARG A 35 -8.30 -7.42 -18.08
N ASP A 36 -7.61 -7.08 -19.16
CA ASP A 36 -6.57 -7.92 -19.75
C ASP A 36 -5.37 -8.04 -18.79
N ILE A 37 -4.95 -6.93 -18.19
CA ILE A 37 -3.91 -6.93 -17.17
C ILE A 37 -4.37 -7.69 -15.91
N GLU A 38 -5.58 -7.47 -15.42
CA GLU A 38 -6.14 -8.25 -14.30
C GLU A 38 -6.06 -9.74 -14.58
N LYS A 39 -6.50 -10.16 -15.78
CA LYS A 39 -6.44 -11.57 -16.19
C LYS A 39 -5.02 -12.09 -16.23
N MET A 40 -4.11 -11.40 -16.90
CA MET A 40 -2.70 -11.79 -17.02
C MET A 40 -2.04 -12.00 -15.66
N VAL A 41 -2.24 -11.06 -14.72
CA VAL A 41 -1.64 -11.17 -13.38
C VAL A 41 -2.30 -12.27 -12.54
N ARG A 42 -3.61 -12.47 -12.67
CA ARG A 42 -4.30 -13.58 -12.00
C ARG A 42 -3.85 -14.94 -12.52
N ASP A 43 -3.63 -15.06 -13.83
CA ASP A 43 -3.09 -16.28 -14.43
C ASP A 43 -1.67 -16.53 -13.91
N PHE A 44 -0.79 -15.51 -13.91
CA PHE A 44 0.55 -15.61 -13.32
C PHE A 44 0.50 -16.03 -11.84
N ALA A 45 -0.34 -15.39 -11.04
CA ALA A 45 -0.49 -15.71 -9.61
C ALA A 45 -0.95 -17.15 -9.38
N SER A 46 -1.87 -17.65 -10.22
CA SER A 46 -2.45 -19.00 -10.08
C SER A 46 -1.53 -20.11 -10.65
N GLU A 47 -0.80 -19.84 -11.71
CA GLU A 47 -0.01 -20.84 -12.44
C GLU A 47 1.46 -20.85 -12.03
N ARG A 48 2.01 -19.70 -11.64
CA ARG A 48 3.43 -19.56 -11.30
C ARG A 48 3.68 -19.43 -9.80
N VAL A 49 2.88 -18.65 -9.08
CA VAL A 49 3.12 -18.35 -7.65
C VAL A 49 2.47 -19.41 -6.75
N ARG A 50 1.17 -19.64 -6.89
CA ARG A 50 0.41 -20.53 -6.01
C ARG A 50 0.95 -21.97 -5.95
N PRO A 51 1.32 -22.64 -7.05
CA PRO A 51 1.88 -23.98 -7.00
C PRO A 51 3.24 -24.05 -6.29
N ASN A 52 3.95 -22.96 -6.23
CA ASN A 52 5.28 -22.83 -5.63
C ASN A 52 5.25 -22.26 -4.19
N ARG A 53 4.05 -22.10 -3.60
CA ARG A 53 3.86 -21.47 -2.30
C ARG A 53 4.76 -22.04 -1.21
N ASP A 54 4.82 -23.35 -1.05
CA ASP A 54 5.58 -23.97 0.04
C ASP A 54 7.10 -23.73 -0.09
N ALA A 55 7.62 -23.74 -1.32
CA ALA A 55 9.00 -23.38 -1.59
C ALA A 55 9.28 -21.91 -1.33
N LEU A 56 8.34 -21.02 -1.70
CA LEU A 56 8.42 -19.59 -1.40
C LEU A 56 8.39 -19.33 0.10
N GLU A 57 7.48 -19.97 0.85
CA GLU A 57 7.39 -19.83 2.32
C GLU A 57 8.63 -20.42 3.03
N SER A 58 9.35 -21.36 2.40
CA SER A 58 10.66 -21.85 2.86
C SER A 58 11.81 -20.89 2.56
N ARG A 59 11.51 -19.71 2.01
CA ARG A 59 12.49 -18.67 1.62
C ARG A 59 13.46 -19.13 0.51
N ASN A 60 12.91 -19.82 -0.50
CA ASN A 60 13.70 -20.14 -1.70
C ASN A 60 13.97 -18.86 -2.50
N GLN A 61 15.13 -18.26 -2.25
CA GLN A 61 15.55 -17.01 -2.88
C GLN A 61 15.62 -17.12 -4.41
N GLU A 62 16.22 -18.19 -4.93
CA GLU A 62 16.38 -18.38 -6.38
C GLU A 62 15.03 -18.39 -7.08
N LEU A 63 14.07 -19.14 -6.55
CA LEU A 63 12.71 -19.17 -7.06
C LEU A 63 12.02 -17.81 -6.99
N ALA A 64 12.11 -17.13 -5.85
CA ALA A 64 11.49 -15.81 -5.66
C ALA A 64 12.03 -14.77 -6.65
N LEU A 65 13.36 -14.74 -6.84
CA LEU A 65 14.00 -13.83 -7.79
C LEU A 65 13.71 -14.22 -9.25
N THR A 66 13.58 -15.50 -9.55
CA THR A 66 13.17 -15.96 -10.89
C THR A 66 11.76 -15.48 -11.22
N LEU A 67 10.81 -15.70 -10.31
CA LEU A 67 9.43 -15.23 -10.49
C LEU A 67 9.35 -13.70 -10.59
N LEU A 68 10.19 -12.98 -9.85
CA LEU A 68 10.24 -11.52 -9.94
C LEU A 68 10.75 -11.05 -11.32
N ARG A 69 11.77 -11.71 -11.88
CA ARG A 69 12.25 -11.42 -13.24
C ARG A 69 11.20 -11.76 -14.30
N GLU A 70 10.49 -12.88 -14.16
CA GLU A 70 9.36 -13.20 -15.05
C GLU A 70 8.30 -12.08 -15.02
N MET A 71 8.01 -11.49 -13.83
CA MET A 71 7.15 -10.32 -13.74
C MET A 71 7.77 -9.09 -14.43
N GLY A 72 9.09 -8.93 -14.36
CA GLY A 72 9.81 -7.88 -15.10
C GLY A 72 9.66 -8.03 -16.62
N GLU A 73 9.80 -9.25 -17.13
CA GLU A 73 9.59 -9.58 -18.56
C GLU A 73 8.16 -9.29 -19.04
N LEU A 74 7.18 -9.42 -18.14
CA LEU A 74 5.79 -9.04 -18.39
C LEU A 74 5.51 -7.53 -18.21
N GLY A 75 6.53 -6.73 -17.86
CA GLY A 75 6.40 -5.31 -17.58
C GLY A 75 5.79 -4.96 -16.21
N LEU A 76 5.41 -5.96 -15.42
CA LEU A 76 4.66 -5.78 -14.18
C LEU A 76 5.47 -5.16 -13.03
N LEU A 77 6.80 -5.09 -13.15
CA LEU A 77 7.63 -4.36 -12.18
C LEU A 77 7.72 -2.87 -12.48
N GLY A 78 7.48 -2.46 -13.73
CA GLY A 78 7.64 -1.10 -14.22
C GLY A 78 6.34 -0.36 -14.52
N ILE A 79 5.20 -0.75 -13.91
CA ILE A 79 3.88 -0.18 -14.23
C ILE A 79 3.87 1.34 -14.12
N ASP A 80 4.40 1.89 -13.03
CA ASP A 80 4.43 3.33 -12.75
C ASP A 80 5.63 4.06 -13.39
N VAL A 81 6.57 3.31 -14.00
CA VAL A 81 7.84 3.85 -14.51
C VAL A 81 7.70 4.20 -15.97
N PRO A 82 8.26 5.35 -16.42
CA PRO A 82 8.24 5.75 -17.83
C PRO A 82 8.92 4.76 -18.77
N GLU A 83 8.45 4.70 -20.01
CA GLU A 83 9.05 3.89 -21.07
C GLU A 83 10.53 4.22 -21.27
N ALA A 84 10.94 5.49 -21.11
CA ALA A 84 12.32 5.94 -21.20
C ALA A 84 13.28 5.21 -20.23
N TYR A 85 12.76 4.65 -19.15
CA TYR A 85 13.52 3.85 -18.17
C TYR A 85 13.14 2.36 -18.20
N GLY A 86 12.44 1.90 -19.24
CA GLY A 86 12.04 0.53 -19.44
C GLY A 86 10.74 0.12 -18.72
N GLY A 87 9.96 1.07 -18.26
CA GLY A 87 8.64 0.86 -17.67
C GLY A 87 7.51 0.83 -18.69
N MET A 88 6.28 0.73 -18.20
CA MET A 88 5.06 0.70 -19.01
C MET A 88 4.25 2.01 -18.97
N GLU A 89 4.59 2.92 -18.08
CA GLU A 89 3.94 4.24 -17.91
C GLU A 89 2.40 4.17 -17.81
N LEU A 90 1.90 3.17 -17.07
CA LEU A 90 0.47 2.95 -16.89
C LEU A 90 -0.08 3.72 -15.69
N ASP A 91 -1.39 3.75 -15.57
CA ASP A 91 -2.12 4.49 -14.54
C ASP A 91 -2.05 3.83 -13.14
N LYS A 92 -2.47 4.59 -12.12
CA LYS A 92 -2.50 4.11 -10.73
C LYS A 92 -3.61 3.06 -10.47
N ILE A 93 -4.61 3.03 -11.34
CA ILE A 93 -5.68 2.02 -11.30
C ILE A 93 -5.07 0.66 -11.63
N THR A 94 -4.27 0.60 -12.68
CA THR A 94 -3.50 -0.59 -13.06
C THR A 94 -2.60 -1.07 -11.91
N THR A 95 -1.91 -0.17 -11.22
CA THR A 95 -1.10 -0.50 -10.05
C THR A 95 -1.94 -1.19 -8.95
N ALA A 96 -3.16 -0.70 -8.68
CA ALA A 96 -4.06 -1.31 -7.71
C ALA A 96 -4.56 -2.68 -8.17
N ILE A 97 -4.90 -2.83 -9.45
CA ILE A 97 -5.36 -4.11 -10.06
C ILE A 97 -4.28 -5.18 -9.91
N VAL A 98 -3.02 -4.84 -10.21
CA VAL A 98 -1.91 -5.78 -10.08
C VAL A 98 -1.67 -6.16 -8.61
N ALA A 99 -1.68 -5.18 -7.70
CA ALA A 99 -1.52 -5.44 -6.26
C ALA A 99 -2.63 -6.36 -5.73
N GLU A 100 -3.90 -6.13 -6.10
CA GLU A 100 -5.01 -6.98 -5.73
C GLU A 100 -4.86 -8.40 -6.31
N SER A 101 -4.53 -8.51 -7.60
CA SER A 101 -4.37 -9.79 -8.27
C SER A 101 -3.25 -10.63 -7.65
N MET A 102 -2.14 -10.01 -7.28
CA MET A 102 -1.05 -10.66 -6.55
C MET A 102 -1.45 -11.08 -5.13
N GLY A 103 -2.30 -10.31 -4.45
CA GLY A 103 -2.87 -10.68 -3.14
C GLY A 103 -3.65 -12.01 -3.17
N ARG A 104 -4.17 -12.43 -4.34
CA ARG A 104 -4.87 -13.69 -4.53
C ARG A 104 -3.96 -14.92 -4.68
N SER A 105 -2.65 -14.73 -4.72
CA SER A 105 -1.66 -15.80 -4.98
C SER A 105 -1.52 -16.84 -3.85
N TYR A 106 -2.06 -16.58 -2.66
CA TYR A 106 -1.84 -17.35 -1.42
C TYR A 106 -0.38 -17.37 -0.94
N SER A 107 0.49 -16.55 -1.51
CA SER A 107 1.85 -16.31 -1.00
C SER A 107 2.01 -14.84 -0.66
N ALA A 108 1.67 -14.47 0.56
CA ALA A 108 1.90 -13.12 1.07
C ALA A 108 3.39 -12.78 1.08
N SER A 109 4.25 -13.77 1.26
CA SER A 109 5.70 -13.63 1.19
C SER A 109 6.18 -13.12 -0.16
N PHE A 110 5.70 -13.70 -1.28
CA PHE A 110 6.07 -13.23 -2.60
C PHE A 110 5.39 -11.90 -2.94
N SER A 111 4.12 -11.73 -2.54
CA SER A 111 3.39 -10.47 -2.75
C SER A 111 4.09 -9.28 -2.09
N VAL A 112 4.68 -9.45 -0.89
CA VAL A 112 5.43 -8.38 -0.23
C VAL A 112 6.76 -8.08 -0.90
N VAL A 113 7.49 -9.10 -1.39
CA VAL A 113 8.73 -8.90 -2.17
C VAL A 113 8.45 -8.06 -3.40
N TYR A 114 7.42 -8.43 -4.16
CA TYR A 114 6.93 -7.67 -5.31
C TYR A 114 6.50 -6.24 -4.91
N SER A 115 5.71 -6.11 -3.85
CA SER A 115 5.17 -4.81 -3.41
C SER A 115 6.28 -3.83 -3.00
N VAL A 116 7.32 -4.31 -2.31
CA VAL A 116 8.49 -3.48 -1.97
C VAL A 116 9.27 -3.10 -3.22
N GLN A 117 9.52 -4.05 -4.13
CA GLN A 117 10.23 -3.79 -5.40
C GLN A 117 9.56 -2.67 -6.18
N THR A 118 8.26 -2.75 -6.42
CA THR A 118 7.48 -1.82 -7.26
C THR A 118 6.93 -0.61 -6.50
N GLY A 119 7.17 -0.52 -5.22
CA GLY A 119 6.71 0.56 -4.33
C GLY A 119 7.88 1.29 -3.69
N ILE A 120 8.01 1.10 -2.39
CA ILE A 120 8.99 1.83 -1.56
C ILE A 120 10.47 1.59 -1.95
N GLY A 121 10.77 0.50 -2.67
CA GLY A 121 12.13 0.22 -3.19
C GLY A 121 12.48 0.97 -4.47
N MET A 122 11.50 1.34 -5.30
CA MET A 122 11.71 1.96 -6.62
C MET A 122 11.19 3.41 -6.70
N LEU A 123 10.01 3.69 -6.18
CA LEU A 123 9.35 4.99 -6.33
C LEU A 123 10.12 6.18 -5.75
N PRO A 124 10.86 6.07 -4.64
CA PRO A 124 11.73 7.15 -4.20
C PRO A 124 12.72 7.61 -5.29
N VAL A 125 13.29 6.66 -6.05
CA VAL A 125 14.19 6.97 -7.17
C VAL A 125 13.42 7.63 -8.31
N LEU A 126 12.25 7.12 -8.66
CA LEU A 126 11.42 7.68 -9.74
C LEU A 126 10.99 9.12 -9.43
N TRP A 127 10.51 9.37 -8.22
CA TRP A 127 9.91 10.67 -7.88
C TRP A 127 10.95 11.73 -7.55
N PHE A 128 12.00 11.36 -6.85
CA PHE A 128 12.96 12.31 -6.26
C PHE A 128 14.39 12.19 -6.81
N GLY A 129 14.67 11.16 -7.62
CA GLY A 129 15.99 10.98 -8.21
C GLY A 129 16.32 12.03 -9.27
N THR A 130 17.60 12.38 -9.36
CA THR A 130 18.13 13.15 -10.49
C THR A 130 18.03 12.32 -11.78
N PRO A 131 18.08 12.93 -12.99
CA PRO A 131 18.11 12.17 -14.23
C PRO A 131 19.17 11.07 -14.24
N ALA A 132 20.38 11.37 -13.78
CA ALA A 132 21.48 10.41 -13.71
C ALA A 132 21.19 9.23 -12.75
N GLN A 133 20.54 9.48 -11.59
CA GLN A 133 20.12 8.43 -10.68
C GLN A 133 19.02 7.56 -11.30
N LYS A 134 18.04 8.16 -11.98
CA LYS A 134 16.96 7.45 -12.68
C LYS A 134 17.54 6.54 -13.77
N GLU A 135 18.39 7.07 -14.63
CA GLU A 135 19.06 6.32 -15.70
C GLU A 135 19.91 5.16 -15.17
N ARG A 136 20.56 5.36 -14.03
CA ARG A 136 21.42 4.33 -13.41
C ARG A 136 20.64 3.20 -12.79
N TYR A 137 19.54 3.49 -12.09
CA TYR A 137 18.88 2.53 -11.20
C TYR A 137 17.57 1.97 -11.75
N LEU A 138 16.71 2.78 -12.37
CA LEU A 138 15.37 2.34 -12.77
C LEU A 138 15.39 1.18 -13.78
N PRO A 139 16.21 1.19 -14.86
CA PRO A 139 16.21 0.09 -15.83
C PRO A 139 16.51 -1.28 -15.22
N ARG A 140 17.36 -1.33 -14.18
CA ARG A 140 17.69 -2.56 -13.48
C ARG A 140 16.63 -3.00 -12.49
N LEU A 141 15.93 -2.03 -11.88
CA LEU A 141 14.86 -2.30 -10.94
C LEU A 141 13.60 -2.80 -11.64
N VAL A 142 13.25 -2.25 -12.82
CA VAL A 142 12.05 -2.64 -13.59
C VAL A 142 12.17 -4.03 -14.22
N THR A 143 13.40 -4.51 -14.47
CA THR A 143 13.64 -5.86 -14.98
C THR A 143 13.77 -6.89 -13.86
N GLY A 144 13.90 -6.48 -12.60
CA GLY A 144 14.24 -7.37 -11.50
C GLY A 144 15.69 -7.87 -11.54
N GLU A 145 16.56 -7.25 -12.36
CA GLU A 145 18.02 -7.46 -12.30
C GLU A 145 18.55 -7.02 -10.94
N TRP A 146 18.09 -5.85 -10.49
CA TRP A 146 18.37 -5.33 -9.17
C TRP A 146 17.12 -5.33 -8.29
N ILE A 147 17.34 -5.64 -7.02
CA ILE A 147 16.29 -5.64 -6.01
C ILE A 147 16.41 -4.41 -5.13
N GLY A 148 15.29 -3.71 -4.96
CA GLY A 148 15.20 -2.53 -4.10
C GLY A 148 14.79 -2.88 -2.67
N ALA A 149 15.32 -2.12 -1.71
CA ALA A 149 14.91 -2.15 -0.31
C ALA A 149 14.76 -0.73 0.25
N TYR A 150 13.99 -0.62 1.33
CA TYR A 150 13.66 0.65 1.98
C TYR A 150 14.04 0.61 3.45
N ALA A 151 15.08 1.33 3.81
CA ALA A 151 15.71 1.26 5.11
C ALA A 151 15.39 2.50 5.96
N LEU A 152 14.16 2.57 6.46
CA LEU A 152 13.65 3.66 7.31
C LEU A 152 13.72 3.30 8.78
N THR A 153 13.07 2.21 9.18
CA THR A 153 12.89 1.77 10.58
C THR A 153 14.22 1.50 11.28
N GLU A 154 14.31 1.92 12.53
CA GLU A 154 15.47 1.66 13.41
C GLU A 154 15.01 0.93 14.67
N PRO A 155 15.91 0.27 15.42
CA PRO A 155 15.55 -0.42 16.67
C PRO A 155 14.81 0.48 17.68
N SER A 156 15.08 1.79 17.67
CA SER A 156 14.47 2.78 18.57
C SER A 156 13.41 3.66 17.90
N ALA A 157 13.16 3.53 16.59
CA ALA A 157 12.30 4.42 15.81
C ALA A 157 11.49 3.63 14.79
N GLY A 158 10.28 3.22 15.20
CA GLY A 158 9.28 2.58 14.33
C GLY A 158 8.20 3.58 13.90
N SER A 159 7.15 3.75 14.72
CA SER A 159 6.07 4.70 14.44
C SER A 159 6.55 6.15 14.43
N ASP A 160 7.49 6.51 15.29
CA ASP A 160 8.17 7.81 15.30
C ASP A 160 9.41 7.76 14.38
N ALA A 161 9.17 7.59 13.08
CA ALA A 161 10.21 7.34 12.09
C ALA A 161 11.22 8.50 11.95
N LEU A 162 10.79 9.74 12.21
CA LEU A 162 11.66 10.92 12.10
C LEU A 162 12.64 11.05 13.27
N SER A 163 12.42 10.35 14.38
CA SER A 163 13.32 10.30 15.54
C SER A 163 14.50 9.33 15.36
N GLY A 164 14.64 8.72 14.17
CA GLY A 164 15.74 7.83 13.83
C GLY A 164 17.11 8.49 14.10
N LYS A 165 18.07 7.68 14.59
CA LYS A 165 19.38 8.13 15.03
C LYS A 165 20.52 7.80 14.06
N CYS A 166 20.21 7.07 12.98
CA CYS A 166 21.20 6.84 11.92
C CYS A 166 21.74 8.19 11.43
N GLY A 167 23.02 8.40 11.54
CA GLY A 167 23.70 9.65 11.21
C GLY A 167 24.39 9.61 9.86
N ALA A 168 24.53 10.78 9.23
CA ALA A 168 25.30 11.00 8.02
C ALA A 168 26.18 12.23 8.18
N THR A 169 27.48 12.08 7.99
CA THR A 169 28.47 13.15 8.11
C THR A 169 29.21 13.31 6.78
N LEU A 170 29.29 14.52 6.26
CA LEU A 170 30.06 14.78 5.05
C LEU A 170 31.57 14.58 5.34
N SER A 171 32.25 13.85 4.46
CA SER A 171 33.72 13.65 4.58
C SER A 171 34.47 14.95 4.39
N GLU A 172 35.69 15.04 4.93
CA GLU A 172 36.53 16.24 4.86
C GLU A 172 36.81 16.71 3.42
N ASP A 173 36.92 15.76 2.48
CA ASP A 173 37.12 16.04 1.06
C ASP A 173 35.82 16.37 0.28
N GLY A 174 34.69 16.34 0.98
CA GLY A 174 33.37 16.67 0.44
C GLY A 174 32.83 15.69 -0.60
N ARG A 175 33.43 14.48 -0.78
CA ARG A 175 33.06 13.54 -1.82
C ARG A 175 32.10 12.45 -1.37
N TYR A 176 31.97 12.20 -0.05
CA TYR A 176 31.18 11.13 0.51
C TYR A 176 30.41 11.59 1.73
N TYR A 177 29.23 10.99 1.95
CA TYR A 177 28.62 10.93 3.27
C TYR A 177 29.04 9.64 3.96
N LEU A 178 29.44 9.73 5.22
CA LEU A 178 29.77 8.61 6.09
C LEU A 178 28.52 8.29 6.92
N LEU A 179 27.84 7.20 6.61
CA LEU A 179 26.62 6.79 7.31
C LEU A 179 26.96 5.83 8.45
N ASN A 180 26.37 6.10 9.62
CA ASN A 180 26.52 5.29 10.83
C ASN A 180 25.17 5.04 11.49
N GLY A 181 24.87 3.78 11.79
CA GLY A 181 23.64 3.38 12.48
C GLY A 181 23.17 1.98 12.10
N GLU A 182 21.99 1.63 12.57
CA GLU A 182 21.36 0.34 12.32
C GLU A 182 19.92 0.53 11.88
N LYS A 183 19.51 -0.18 10.83
CA LYS A 183 18.16 -0.26 10.34
C LYS A 183 17.58 -1.63 10.66
N GLN A 184 16.30 -1.69 11.04
CA GLN A 184 15.66 -2.89 11.53
C GLN A 184 14.46 -3.27 10.66
N PHE A 185 14.21 -4.58 10.52
CA PHE A 185 13.08 -5.15 9.78
C PHE A 185 13.02 -4.77 8.31
N ILE A 186 14.17 -4.71 7.64
CA ILE A 186 14.24 -4.27 6.25
C ILE A 186 13.87 -5.42 5.31
N THR A 187 12.72 -5.28 4.68
CA THR A 187 12.24 -6.24 3.67
C THR A 187 13.16 -6.22 2.44
N ASN A 188 13.37 -7.38 1.85
CA ASN A 188 14.29 -7.65 0.75
C ASN A 188 15.77 -7.50 1.09
N ALA A 189 16.16 -7.12 2.30
CA ALA A 189 17.54 -6.71 2.61
C ALA A 189 18.60 -7.75 2.27
N ALA A 190 18.35 -9.06 2.49
CA ALA A 190 19.34 -10.08 2.12
C ALA A 190 19.53 -10.21 0.59
N TRP A 191 18.54 -9.80 -0.19
CA TRP A 191 18.51 -9.92 -1.65
C TRP A 191 18.73 -8.60 -2.38
N ALA A 192 18.60 -7.47 -1.69
CA ALA A 192 18.63 -6.13 -2.28
C ALA A 192 20.01 -5.74 -2.79
N ASP A 193 20.04 -5.07 -3.92
CA ASP A 193 21.20 -4.43 -4.54
C ASP A 193 21.22 -2.94 -4.25
N LEU A 194 20.05 -2.31 -4.09
CA LEU A 194 19.87 -0.90 -3.80
C LEU A 194 19.01 -0.69 -2.56
N PHE A 195 19.48 0.16 -1.65
CA PHE A 195 18.78 0.56 -0.43
C PHE A 195 18.51 2.05 -0.45
N THR A 196 17.24 2.45 -0.26
CA THR A 196 16.93 3.83 0.13
C THR A 196 17.09 3.94 1.64
N VAL A 197 18.15 4.56 2.10
CA VAL A 197 18.52 4.68 3.52
C VAL A 197 18.25 6.08 4.02
N PHE A 198 17.56 6.19 5.15
CA PHE A 198 17.28 7.47 5.81
C PHE A 198 18.26 7.71 6.96
N ALA A 199 18.82 8.92 7.03
CA ALA A 199 19.77 9.31 8.05
C ALA A 199 19.69 10.81 8.37
N GLN A 200 20.16 11.19 9.56
CA GLN A 200 20.23 12.57 10.02
C GLN A 200 21.57 13.20 9.57
N VAL A 201 21.54 14.09 8.61
CA VAL A 201 22.71 14.90 8.26
C VAL A 201 22.94 15.94 9.36
N ASN A 202 24.16 16.03 9.85
CA ASN A 202 24.53 16.93 10.94
C ASN A 202 23.64 16.79 12.20
N GLY A 203 23.10 15.57 12.43
CA GLY A 203 22.32 15.22 13.61
C GLY A 203 20.87 15.71 13.64
N SER A 204 20.39 16.48 12.64
CA SER A 204 19.05 17.07 12.67
C SER A 204 18.34 17.20 11.31
N GLN A 205 19.05 16.99 10.21
CA GLN A 205 18.48 17.14 8.88
C GLN A 205 18.16 15.78 8.31
N PHE A 206 16.94 15.30 8.55
CA PHE A 206 16.49 14.00 8.07
C PHE A 206 16.51 13.94 6.55
N SER A 207 17.33 13.06 5.99
CA SER A 207 17.67 12.97 4.56
C SER A 207 17.62 11.53 4.09
N ALA A 208 17.61 11.31 2.78
CA ALA A 208 17.60 9.98 2.17
C ALA A 208 18.81 9.79 1.24
N PHE A 209 19.31 8.57 1.18
CA PHE A 209 20.49 8.21 0.40
C PHE A 209 20.24 6.92 -0.39
N LEU A 210 20.70 6.85 -1.62
CA LEU A 210 20.76 5.64 -2.43
C LEU A 210 22.07 4.90 -2.13
N VAL A 211 21.96 3.78 -1.44
CA VAL A 211 23.11 3.00 -0.97
C VAL A 211 23.14 1.66 -1.69
N GLU A 212 24.16 1.41 -2.48
CA GLU A 212 24.34 0.13 -3.15
C GLU A 212 24.85 -0.94 -2.18
N ARG A 213 24.49 -2.19 -2.42
CA ARG A 213 24.91 -3.32 -1.58
C ARG A 213 26.43 -3.42 -1.42
N THR A 214 27.17 -3.04 -2.43
CA THR A 214 28.63 -3.09 -2.46
C THR A 214 29.31 -1.95 -1.73
N THR A 215 28.52 -1.00 -1.17
CA THR A 215 29.07 0.16 -0.42
C THR A 215 29.90 -0.32 0.78
N PRO A 216 31.21 0.05 0.85
CA PRO A 216 32.03 -0.29 1.99
C PRO A 216 31.42 0.25 3.29
N GLY A 217 31.31 -0.59 4.31
CA GLY A 217 30.72 -0.24 5.59
C GLY A 217 29.22 -0.58 5.72
N LEU A 218 28.57 -1.06 4.65
CA LEU A 218 27.22 -1.64 4.72
C LEU A 218 27.32 -3.16 4.96
N THR A 219 26.57 -3.65 5.94
CA THR A 219 26.41 -5.09 6.17
C THR A 219 24.95 -5.42 6.44
N VAL A 220 24.52 -6.57 5.96
CA VAL A 220 23.16 -7.11 6.20
C VAL A 220 23.27 -8.23 7.22
N GLY A 221 22.44 -8.14 8.27
CA GLY A 221 22.42 -9.13 9.36
C GLY A 221 21.63 -10.39 9.00
N ALA A 222 21.37 -11.19 10.04
CA ALA A 222 20.63 -12.45 9.89
C ALA A 222 19.14 -12.20 9.63
N GLU A 223 18.51 -13.16 8.97
CA GLU A 223 17.07 -13.18 8.72
C GLU A 223 16.25 -13.29 10.00
N GLU A 224 15.21 -12.48 10.11
CA GLU A 224 14.27 -12.52 11.22
C GLU A 224 13.40 -13.79 11.21
N LYS A 225 13.11 -14.31 12.40
CA LYS A 225 12.17 -15.42 12.62
C LYS A 225 10.77 -14.86 12.82
N LYS A 226 9.96 -14.86 11.76
CA LYS A 226 8.66 -14.19 11.71
C LYS A 226 7.50 -15.13 12.03
N MET A 227 6.38 -14.58 12.54
CA MET A 227 5.12 -15.29 12.77
C MET A 227 4.50 -15.75 11.45
N GLY A 228 4.45 -14.84 10.46
CA GLY A 228 3.94 -15.02 9.10
C GLY A 228 4.87 -14.37 8.09
N VAL A 229 4.50 -14.39 6.82
CA VAL A 229 5.30 -13.84 5.70
C VAL A 229 6.75 -14.39 5.76
N LYS A 230 6.86 -15.68 6.06
CA LYS A 230 8.14 -16.33 6.41
C LYS A 230 9.10 -16.41 5.24
N GLY A 231 8.59 -16.45 4.03
CA GLY A 231 9.34 -16.60 2.81
C GLY A 231 9.99 -15.32 2.29
N SER A 232 9.55 -14.13 2.74
CA SER A 232 10.23 -12.89 2.37
C SER A 232 11.50 -12.69 3.20
N SER A 233 12.55 -12.12 2.57
CA SER A 233 13.72 -11.66 3.31
C SER A 233 13.34 -10.48 4.22
N THR A 234 13.83 -10.49 5.46
CA THR A 234 13.68 -9.39 6.40
C THR A 234 14.88 -9.40 7.36
N CYS A 235 15.77 -8.43 7.23
CA CYS A 235 17.01 -8.39 8.00
C CYS A 235 17.28 -7.00 8.56
N PRO A 236 18.10 -6.88 9.62
CA PRO A 236 18.74 -5.62 9.98
C PRO A 236 19.81 -5.24 8.94
N VAL A 237 20.02 -3.93 8.76
CA VAL A 237 21.09 -3.36 7.94
C VAL A 237 21.95 -2.47 8.82
N VAL A 238 23.22 -2.79 8.92
CA VAL A 238 24.20 -2.07 9.74
C VAL A 238 25.10 -1.23 8.85
N LEU A 239 25.24 0.04 9.21
CA LEU A 239 26.07 1.02 8.55
C LEU A 239 27.19 1.44 9.52
N LYS A 240 28.43 1.17 9.15
CA LYS A 240 29.60 1.54 9.93
C LYS A 240 30.58 2.26 9.03
N GLU A 241 30.64 3.60 9.16
CA GLU A 241 31.41 4.46 8.25
C GLU A 241 31.07 4.13 6.77
N ALA A 242 29.79 3.84 6.48
CA ALA A 242 29.39 3.47 5.13
C ALA A 242 29.59 4.66 4.19
N ARG A 243 30.46 4.48 3.19
CA ARG A 243 30.93 5.55 2.30
C ARG A 243 29.99 5.70 1.11
N VAL A 244 29.04 6.63 1.23
CA VAL A 244 28.04 6.92 0.19
C VAL A 244 28.47 8.16 -0.60
N PRO A 245 28.67 8.08 -1.91
CA PRO A 245 29.01 9.23 -2.74
C PRO A 245 27.99 10.37 -2.59
N VAL A 246 28.44 11.62 -2.65
CA VAL A 246 27.53 12.78 -2.50
C VAL A 246 26.45 12.81 -3.57
N GLU A 247 26.73 12.33 -4.77
CA GLU A 247 25.79 12.18 -5.86
C GLU A 247 24.67 11.15 -5.61
N ASN A 248 24.82 10.33 -4.57
CA ASN A 248 23.79 9.37 -4.13
C ASN A 248 22.89 9.94 -3.01
N LEU A 249 23.04 11.21 -2.62
CA LEU A 249 22.00 11.91 -1.86
C LEU A 249 20.73 11.94 -2.75
N LEU A 250 19.63 11.46 -2.20
CA LEU A 250 18.35 11.46 -2.90
C LEU A 250 17.60 12.77 -2.60
N TYR A 251 17.31 13.54 -3.64
CA TYR A 251 16.68 14.86 -3.59
C TYR A 251 17.57 15.89 -2.87
N GLU A 252 17.15 16.39 -1.70
CA GLU A 252 17.81 17.46 -0.97
C GLU A 252 18.07 17.08 0.50
N VAL A 253 19.12 17.66 1.08
CA VAL A 253 19.39 17.54 2.52
C VAL A 253 18.20 18.10 3.33
N GLY A 254 17.75 17.35 4.32
CA GLY A 254 16.61 17.72 5.17
C GLY A 254 15.23 17.40 4.57
N LYS A 255 15.15 16.87 3.35
CA LYS A 255 13.88 16.51 2.69
C LYS A 255 13.51 15.03 2.78
N GLY A 256 14.18 14.28 3.62
CA GLY A 256 13.90 12.85 3.81
C GLY A 256 12.46 12.56 4.25
N ALA A 257 11.84 13.44 5.03
CA ALA A 257 10.44 13.28 5.45
C ALA A 257 9.47 13.31 4.25
N THR A 258 9.68 14.21 3.30
CA THR A 258 8.90 14.29 2.06
C THR A 258 9.00 12.97 1.28
N ILE A 259 10.22 12.46 1.10
CA ILE A 259 10.47 11.19 0.41
C ILE A 259 9.77 10.04 1.14
N ALA A 260 9.97 9.97 2.47
CA ALA A 260 9.46 8.88 3.28
C ALA A 260 7.93 8.80 3.25
N PHE A 261 7.25 9.91 3.48
CA PHE A 261 5.80 9.89 3.59
C PHE A 261 5.09 9.75 2.25
N ASN A 262 5.63 10.31 1.17
CA ASN A 262 5.08 10.10 -0.17
C ASN A 262 5.17 8.63 -0.59
N ALA A 263 6.31 7.97 -0.39
CA ALA A 263 6.46 6.55 -0.67
C ALA A 263 5.50 5.68 0.16
N LEU A 264 5.35 5.99 1.47
CA LEU A 264 4.43 5.28 2.35
C LEU A 264 2.95 5.49 2.00
N ASN A 265 2.55 6.66 1.50
CA ASN A 265 1.16 6.89 1.08
C ASN A 265 0.76 5.97 -0.08
N LEU A 266 1.66 5.76 -1.06
CA LEU A 266 1.44 4.80 -2.12
C LEU A 266 1.47 3.36 -1.60
N GLY A 267 2.40 3.03 -0.70
CA GLY A 267 2.48 1.72 -0.05
C GLY A 267 1.17 1.32 0.65
N ARG A 268 0.52 2.27 1.34
CA ARG A 268 -0.75 2.05 2.06
C ARG A 268 -1.88 1.61 1.15
N PHE A 269 -2.08 2.26 -0.01
CA PHE A 269 -3.16 1.84 -0.89
C PHE A 269 -2.82 0.54 -1.63
N LYS A 270 -1.55 0.29 -1.98
CA LYS A 270 -1.12 -0.99 -2.57
C LYS A 270 -1.34 -2.14 -1.59
N LEU A 271 -1.02 -1.93 -0.31
CA LEU A 271 -1.31 -2.90 0.74
C LEU A 271 -2.82 -3.16 0.84
N ALA A 272 -3.64 -2.10 0.88
CA ALA A 272 -5.09 -2.24 0.93
C ALA A 272 -5.65 -3.05 -0.27
N ALA A 273 -5.13 -2.81 -1.48
CA ALA A 273 -5.51 -3.57 -2.66
C ALA A 273 -5.06 -5.04 -2.58
N SER A 274 -3.85 -5.31 -2.09
CA SER A 274 -3.37 -6.67 -1.85
C SER A 274 -4.22 -7.41 -0.80
N ASP A 275 -4.57 -6.75 0.31
CA ASP A 275 -5.44 -7.27 1.37
C ASP A 275 -6.84 -7.60 0.83
N LEU A 276 -7.36 -6.76 -0.07
CA LEU A 276 -8.62 -7.03 -0.77
C LEU A 276 -8.53 -8.31 -1.60
N GLY A 277 -7.44 -8.49 -2.36
CA GLY A 277 -7.16 -9.69 -3.14
C GLY A 277 -7.10 -10.94 -2.26
N GLY A 278 -6.36 -10.87 -1.16
CA GLY A 278 -6.28 -11.93 -0.15
C GLY A 278 -7.63 -12.26 0.46
N SER A 279 -8.43 -11.24 0.79
CA SER A 279 -9.79 -11.41 1.32
C SER A 279 -10.69 -12.15 0.34
N LYS A 280 -10.67 -11.80 -0.94
CA LYS A 280 -11.45 -12.48 -1.98
C LYS A 280 -11.02 -13.94 -2.14
N ALA A 281 -9.72 -14.23 -2.12
CA ALA A 281 -9.20 -15.58 -2.23
C ALA A 281 -9.63 -16.47 -1.04
N VAL A 282 -9.48 -15.98 0.18
CA VAL A 282 -9.89 -16.70 1.40
C VAL A 282 -11.40 -16.89 1.43
N PHE A 283 -12.18 -15.89 1.04
CA PHE A 283 -13.64 -15.99 0.93
C PHE A 283 -14.08 -17.09 -0.03
N GLU A 284 -13.52 -17.13 -1.24
CA GLU A 284 -13.82 -18.16 -2.24
C GLU A 284 -13.52 -19.58 -1.72
N GLU A 285 -12.39 -19.75 -1.04
CA GLU A 285 -12.01 -21.03 -0.45
C GLU A 285 -12.95 -21.45 0.68
N ALA A 286 -13.27 -20.52 1.59
CA ALA A 286 -14.20 -20.77 2.68
C ALA A 286 -15.59 -21.17 2.19
N VAL A 287 -16.11 -20.46 1.17
CA VAL A 287 -17.40 -20.78 0.55
C VAL A 287 -17.37 -22.14 -0.16
N ARG A 288 -16.30 -22.44 -0.90
CA ARG A 288 -16.13 -23.74 -1.56
C ARG A 288 -16.13 -24.87 -0.57
N TYR A 289 -15.35 -24.72 0.52
CA TYR A 289 -15.31 -25.72 1.59
C TYR A 289 -16.68 -25.87 2.27
N ALA A 290 -17.35 -24.79 2.64
CA ALA A 290 -18.66 -24.82 3.28
C ALA A 290 -19.73 -25.54 2.43
N LYS A 291 -19.70 -25.38 1.11
CA LYS A 291 -20.60 -26.07 0.18
C LYS A 291 -20.29 -27.57 0.05
N GLY A 292 -19.03 -27.95 0.11
CA GLY A 292 -18.60 -29.36 -0.03
C GLY A 292 -18.66 -30.16 1.28
N ARG A 293 -18.38 -29.53 2.40
CA ARG A 293 -18.32 -30.21 3.72
C ARG A 293 -19.70 -30.53 4.23
N ARG A 294 -19.93 -31.79 4.57
CA ARG A 294 -21.22 -32.25 5.14
C ARG A 294 -21.07 -32.66 6.60
N GLN A 295 -21.96 -32.19 7.46
CA GLN A 295 -22.15 -32.59 8.84
C GLN A 295 -23.64 -32.56 9.18
N PHE A 296 -24.10 -33.39 10.12
CA PHE A 296 -25.52 -33.47 10.46
C PHE A 296 -26.42 -33.70 9.24
N ALA A 297 -25.98 -34.58 8.31
CA ALA A 297 -26.64 -34.97 7.06
C ALA A 297 -26.81 -33.85 6.01
N GLN A 298 -26.23 -32.68 6.18
CA GLN A 298 -26.33 -31.56 5.21
C GLN A 298 -25.00 -30.85 5.01
N ALA A 299 -24.90 -30.01 3.95
CA ALA A 299 -23.76 -29.13 3.76
C ALA A 299 -23.70 -28.12 4.91
N ILE A 300 -22.49 -27.81 5.41
CA ILE A 300 -22.36 -26.83 6.51
C ILE A 300 -22.77 -25.42 6.06
N ALA A 301 -22.74 -25.13 4.77
CA ALA A 301 -23.26 -23.88 4.20
C ALA A 301 -24.75 -23.64 4.46
N ASN A 302 -25.52 -24.69 4.84
CA ASN A 302 -26.94 -24.56 5.16
C ASN A 302 -27.23 -24.08 6.58
N PHE A 303 -26.22 -24.09 7.47
CA PHE A 303 -26.39 -23.59 8.84
C PHE A 303 -26.35 -22.07 8.87
N ASP A 304 -27.29 -21.45 9.60
CA ASP A 304 -27.41 -19.98 9.64
C ASP A 304 -26.17 -19.29 10.21
N VAL A 305 -25.47 -19.91 11.17
CA VAL A 305 -24.21 -19.39 11.69
C VAL A 305 -23.10 -19.32 10.63
N ILE A 306 -23.08 -20.25 9.68
CA ILE A 306 -22.14 -20.23 8.55
C ILE A 306 -22.57 -19.20 7.50
N LYS A 307 -23.87 -19.13 7.19
CA LYS A 307 -24.42 -18.09 6.30
C LYS A 307 -24.12 -16.69 6.83
N GLY A 308 -24.27 -16.46 8.16
CA GLY A 308 -23.93 -15.19 8.80
C GLY A 308 -22.48 -14.80 8.57
N LYS A 309 -21.52 -15.73 8.82
CA LYS A 309 -20.09 -15.48 8.57
C LYS A 309 -19.79 -15.16 7.09
N VAL A 310 -20.39 -15.93 6.18
CA VAL A 310 -20.22 -15.70 4.74
C VAL A 310 -20.80 -14.33 4.33
N ALA A 311 -21.94 -13.93 4.89
CA ALA A 311 -22.54 -12.62 4.63
C ALA A 311 -21.65 -11.48 5.15
N ASP A 312 -21.14 -11.59 6.38
CA ASP A 312 -20.22 -10.60 6.97
C ASP A 312 -18.95 -10.44 6.12
N MET A 313 -18.36 -11.55 5.69
CA MET A 313 -17.20 -11.53 4.79
C MET A 313 -17.53 -10.80 3.47
N ALA A 314 -18.64 -11.15 2.83
CA ALA A 314 -19.04 -10.57 1.54
C ALA A 314 -19.29 -9.06 1.64
N VAL A 315 -20.02 -8.62 2.67
CA VAL A 315 -20.34 -7.20 2.89
C VAL A 315 -19.08 -6.37 3.13
N ARG A 316 -18.17 -6.86 3.95
CA ARG A 316 -16.92 -6.14 4.24
C ARG A 316 -15.98 -6.11 3.04
N ILE A 317 -15.88 -7.19 2.27
CA ILE A 317 -15.10 -7.23 1.03
C ILE A 317 -15.67 -6.21 0.02
N PHE A 318 -16.99 -6.16 -0.14
CA PHE A 318 -17.65 -5.21 -1.05
C PHE A 318 -17.39 -3.75 -0.63
N ALA A 319 -17.52 -3.45 0.67
CA ALA A 319 -17.25 -2.11 1.20
C ALA A 319 -15.78 -1.71 1.01
N ALA A 320 -14.85 -2.63 1.29
CA ALA A 320 -13.41 -2.41 1.09
C ALA A 320 -13.07 -2.19 -0.39
N ASP A 321 -13.61 -3.02 -1.30
CA ASP A 321 -13.46 -2.88 -2.76
C ASP A 321 -13.89 -1.49 -3.23
N SER A 322 -15.10 -1.10 -2.86
CA SER A 322 -15.67 0.21 -3.24
C SER A 322 -14.81 1.38 -2.73
N MET A 323 -14.33 1.31 -1.51
CA MET A 323 -13.51 2.37 -0.91
C MET A 323 -12.11 2.44 -1.55
N ILE A 324 -11.46 1.30 -1.78
CA ILE A 324 -10.12 1.22 -2.36
C ILE A 324 -10.13 1.77 -3.79
N TYR A 325 -11.07 1.32 -4.64
CA TYR A 325 -11.13 1.79 -6.02
C TYR A 325 -11.60 3.23 -6.15
N ARG A 326 -12.46 3.71 -5.25
CA ARG A 326 -12.76 5.13 -5.16
C ARG A 326 -11.51 5.94 -4.83
N THR A 327 -10.72 5.51 -3.85
CA THR A 327 -9.51 6.21 -3.42
C THR A 327 -8.50 6.31 -4.55
N ILE A 328 -8.23 5.19 -5.24
CA ILE A 328 -7.25 5.19 -6.33
C ILE A 328 -7.74 6.00 -7.53
N GLY A 329 -9.06 5.99 -7.81
CA GLY A 329 -9.64 6.84 -8.85
C GLY A 329 -9.48 8.33 -8.56
N LEU A 330 -9.58 8.77 -7.30
CA LEU A 330 -9.30 10.15 -6.90
C LEU A 330 -7.82 10.52 -7.06
N ILE A 331 -6.91 9.61 -6.71
CA ILE A 331 -5.47 9.80 -6.92
C ILE A 331 -5.18 9.91 -8.42
N GLN A 332 -5.73 9.02 -9.25
CA GLN A 332 -5.54 9.06 -10.69
C GLN A 332 -6.05 10.37 -11.30
N GLN A 333 -7.26 10.81 -10.93
CA GLN A 333 -7.80 12.09 -11.38
C GLN A 333 -6.91 13.29 -11.01
N ALA A 334 -6.20 13.24 -9.89
CA ALA A 334 -5.26 14.28 -9.51
C ALA A 334 -3.98 14.22 -10.36
N VAL A 335 -3.49 13.02 -10.65
CA VAL A 335 -2.32 12.81 -11.53
C VAL A 335 -2.62 13.23 -12.96
N ASP A 336 -3.79 12.90 -13.51
CA ASP A 336 -4.21 13.25 -14.87
C ASP A 336 -4.24 14.77 -15.16
N ARG A 337 -4.18 15.60 -14.14
CA ARG A 337 -4.18 17.07 -14.26
C ARG A 337 -2.78 17.69 -14.22
N LEU A 338 -1.79 16.89 -13.95
CA LEU A 338 -0.40 17.35 -13.96
C LEU A 338 0.05 17.55 -15.41
N ASP A 339 0.94 18.51 -15.61
CA ASP A 339 1.61 18.68 -16.89
C ASP A 339 2.78 17.68 -17.01
N PRO A 340 2.71 16.68 -17.89
CA PRO A 340 3.80 15.71 -18.04
C PRO A 340 5.13 16.34 -18.51
N ALA A 341 5.07 17.54 -19.10
CA ALA A 341 6.25 18.27 -19.54
C ALA A 341 6.91 19.10 -18.43
N ALA A 342 6.30 19.18 -17.24
CA ALA A 342 6.88 19.92 -16.13
C ALA A 342 8.18 19.26 -15.65
N ALA A 343 9.21 20.07 -15.38
CA ALA A 343 10.52 19.58 -14.94
C ALA A 343 10.46 18.77 -13.62
N ASP A 344 9.48 19.08 -12.78
CA ASP A 344 9.21 18.44 -11.48
C ASP A 344 7.98 17.52 -11.50
N TYR A 345 7.53 17.06 -12.68
CA TYR A 345 6.33 16.23 -12.86
C TYR A 345 6.22 15.07 -11.86
N TYR A 346 7.32 14.33 -11.64
CA TYR A 346 7.32 13.19 -10.73
C TYR A 346 7.25 13.59 -9.26
N VAL A 347 7.80 14.75 -8.89
CA VAL A 347 7.63 15.32 -7.55
C VAL A 347 6.16 15.71 -7.34
N GLN A 348 5.56 16.37 -8.31
CA GLN A 348 4.13 16.73 -8.30
C GLN A 348 3.22 15.50 -8.25
N MET A 349 3.60 14.37 -8.88
CA MET A 349 2.88 13.10 -8.78
C MET A 349 2.88 12.55 -7.33
N GLY A 350 4.00 12.64 -6.63
CA GLY A 350 4.09 12.32 -5.20
C GLY A 350 3.17 13.21 -4.37
N GLU A 351 3.19 14.53 -4.60
CA GLU A 351 2.33 15.49 -3.90
C GLU A 351 0.84 15.28 -4.21
N ALA A 352 0.49 14.93 -5.45
CA ALA A 352 -0.88 14.59 -5.84
C ALA A 352 -1.38 13.35 -5.05
N THR A 353 -0.51 12.36 -4.84
CA THR A 353 -0.80 11.20 -4.00
C THR A 353 -0.97 11.59 -2.53
N GLU A 354 -0.12 12.47 -2.01
CA GLU A 354 -0.18 12.96 -0.62
C GLU A 354 -1.48 13.69 -0.29
N ARG A 355 -2.11 14.36 -1.26
CA ARG A 355 -3.42 15.00 -1.07
C ARG A 355 -4.49 14.05 -0.54
N TYR A 356 -4.36 12.75 -0.84
CA TYR A 356 -5.26 11.67 -0.41
C TYR A 356 -4.64 10.75 0.65
N ALA A 357 -3.64 11.22 1.40
CA ALA A 357 -2.99 10.45 2.48
C ALA A 357 -4.00 9.97 3.54
N MET A 358 -5.07 10.75 3.77
CA MET A 358 -6.15 10.39 4.68
C MET A 358 -6.93 9.18 4.14
N GLU A 359 -7.39 9.23 2.89
CA GLU A 359 -8.11 8.15 2.23
C GLU A 359 -7.23 6.89 2.08
N ALA A 360 -5.95 7.05 1.75
CA ALA A 360 -5.01 5.94 1.70
C ALA A 360 -4.82 5.28 3.08
N SER A 361 -4.78 6.07 4.15
CA SER A 361 -4.74 5.58 5.53
C SER A 361 -6.03 4.85 5.91
N MET A 362 -7.20 5.37 5.53
CA MET A 362 -8.49 4.70 5.74
C MET A 362 -8.55 3.38 4.97
N ALA A 363 -8.14 3.37 3.71
CA ALA A 363 -8.10 2.17 2.87
C ALA A 363 -7.21 1.08 3.49
N LYS A 364 -6.02 1.46 3.98
CA LYS A 364 -5.09 0.54 4.65
C LYS A 364 -5.69 -0.06 5.92
N VAL A 365 -6.32 0.75 6.76
CA VAL A 365 -6.97 0.27 7.99
C VAL A 365 -8.10 -0.70 7.65
N VAL A 366 -9.00 -0.31 6.75
CA VAL A 366 -10.16 -1.14 6.38
C VAL A 366 -9.71 -2.41 5.65
N GLY A 367 -8.75 -2.34 4.73
CA GLY A 367 -8.20 -3.50 4.02
C GLY A 367 -7.63 -4.54 4.99
N SER A 368 -6.69 -4.12 5.85
CA SER A 368 -6.01 -5.01 6.80
C SER A 368 -6.95 -5.60 7.87
N GLU A 369 -7.95 -4.85 8.32
CA GLU A 369 -8.94 -5.36 9.29
C GLU A 369 -9.97 -6.27 8.61
N THR A 370 -10.33 -5.99 7.37
CA THR A 370 -11.20 -6.88 6.57
C THR A 370 -10.50 -8.21 6.32
N LEU A 371 -9.26 -8.22 5.85
CA LEU A 371 -8.51 -9.45 5.63
C LEU A 371 -8.34 -10.24 6.93
N GLY A 372 -8.05 -9.55 8.05
CA GLY A 372 -7.95 -10.20 9.37
C GLY A 372 -9.26 -10.88 9.80
N MET A 373 -10.41 -10.25 9.58
CA MET A 373 -11.71 -10.84 9.90
C MET A 373 -12.06 -11.98 8.94
N VAL A 374 -11.78 -11.82 7.66
CA VAL A 374 -12.06 -12.82 6.62
C VAL A 374 -11.23 -14.08 6.84
N THR A 375 -9.94 -13.94 7.19
CA THR A 375 -9.08 -15.09 7.52
C THR A 375 -9.50 -15.79 8.80
N ASP A 376 -9.93 -15.06 9.83
CA ASP A 376 -10.48 -15.64 11.07
C ASP A 376 -11.73 -16.46 10.80
N HIS A 377 -12.68 -15.91 10.04
CA HIS A 377 -13.86 -16.65 9.61
C HIS A 377 -13.51 -17.85 8.71
N GLY A 378 -12.51 -17.71 7.84
CA GLY A 378 -12.01 -18.80 7.02
C GLY A 378 -11.51 -19.99 7.84
N VAL A 379 -10.64 -19.73 8.81
CA VAL A 379 -10.16 -20.76 9.77
C VAL A 379 -11.34 -21.39 10.50
N GLN A 380 -12.27 -20.58 11.01
CA GLN A 380 -13.41 -21.07 11.78
C GLN A 380 -14.38 -21.92 10.94
N ILE A 381 -14.62 -21.55 9.67
CA ILE A 381 -15.48 -22.32 8.75
C ILE A 381 -14.85 -23.68 8.43
N LEU A 382 -13.53 -23.74 8.24
CA LEU A 382 -12.81 -24.99 7.98
C LEU A 382 -12.66 -25.85 9.27
N GLY A 383 -12.81 -25.26 10.46
CA GLY A 383 -12.64 -25.94 11.74
C GLY A 383 -11.22 -26.48 11.91
N GLY A 384 -11.04 -27.71 12.36
CA GLY A 384 -9.72 -28.33 12.54
C GLY A 384 -8.86 -28.31 11.27
N TYR A 385 -9.47 -28.43 10.11
CA TYR A 385 -8.77 -28.30 8.81
C TYR A 385 -8.27 -26.87 8.52
N GLY A 386 -8.90 -25.84 9.09
CA GLY A 386 -8.42 -24.47 8.98
C GLY A 386 -7.18 -24.18 9.85
N PHE A 387 -6.92 -25.03 10.85
CA PHE A 387 -5.83 -24.85 11.81
C PHE A 387 -4.52 -25.53 11.40
N ILE A 388 -4.59 -26.57 10.55
CA ILE A 388 -3.42 -27.33 10.10
C ILE A 388 -2.82 -26.76 8.81
N GLU A 389 -1.49 -26.87 8.66
CA GLU A 389 -0.71 -26.21 7.60
C GLU A 389 -1.01 -26.74 6.19
N GLU A 390 -1.47 -27.99 6.07
CA GLU A 390 -1.77 -28.65 4.80
C GLU A 390 -2.98 -28.04 4.07
N PHE A 391 -3.78 -27.23 4.80
CA PHE A 391 -4.93 -26.53 4.24
C PHE A 391 -4.64 -25.02 4.09
N PRO A 392 -5.27 -24.34 3.13
CA PRO A 392 -4.86 -23.00 2.72
C PRO A 392 -5.43 -21.89 3.63
N MET A 393 -5.51 -22.08 4.95
CA MET A 393 -6.06 -21.08 5.89
C MET A 393 -5.07 -20.68 6.98
N ALA A 394 -4.28 -21.61 7.53
CA ALA A 394 -3.36 -21.32 8.63
C ALA A 394 -2.29 -20.30 8.23
N GLY A 395 -1.72 -20.43 7.02
CA GLY A 395 -0.74 -19.47 6.47
C GLY A 395 -1.32 -18.06 6.39
N PRO A 396 -2.35 -17.81 5.57
CA PRO A 396 -2.99 -16.49 5.45
C PRO A 396 -3.40 -15.86 6.78
N TYR A 397 -3.89 -16.65 7.75
CA TYR A 397 -4.23 -16.15 9.08
C TYR A 397 -3.03 -15.56 9.83
N ARG A 398 -1.86 -16.22 9.75
CA ARG A 398 -0.63 -15.69 10.36
C ARG A 398 -0.07 -14.49 9.59
N ASP A 399 -0.11 -14.57 8.27
CA ASP A 399 0.50 -13.57 7.38
C ASP A 399 -0.20 -12.22 7.52
N THR A 400 -1.53 -12.20 7.53
CA THR A 400 -2.30 -10.95 7.62
C THR A 400 -2.07 -10.17 8.93
N ARG A 401 -1.51 -10.82 9.96
CA ARG A 401 -1.34 -10.12 11.25
C ARG A 401 -0.41 -8.92 11.15
N ILE A 402 0.59 -8.97 10.27
CA ILE A 402 1.56 -7.89 10.09
C ILE A 402 0.93 -6.66 9.39
N ASP A 403 -0.13 -6.83 8.60
CA ASP A 403 -0.74 -5.76 7.81
C ASP A 403 -1.32 -4.62 8.67
N ARG A 404 -1.64 -4.91 9.92
CA ARG A 404 -2.04 -3.90 10.92
C ARG A 404 -0.87 -3.15 11.56
N ILE A 405 0.38 -3.55 11.27
CA ILE A 405 1.61 -3.04 11.93
C ILE A 405 2.46 -2.23 10.96
N TRP A 406 2.82 -2.80 9.81
CA TRP A 406 3.67 -2.11 8.83
C TRP A 406 2.91 -1.02 8.07
N GLU A 407 3.63 -0.20 7.27
CA GLU A 407 3.09 0.96 6.55
C GLU A 407 2.41 1.99 7.50
N GLY A 408 2.93 2.07 8.73
CA GLY A 408 2.31 2.73 9.87
C GLY A 408 1.24 1.83 10.51
N THR A 409 1.27 1.71 11.84
CA THR A 409 0.25 0.90 12.53
C THR A 409 -1.16 1.43 12.25
N ASN A 410 -2.19 0.60 12.44
CA ASN A 410 -3.57 1.05 12.23
C ASN A 410 -3.92 2.23 13.15
N GLU A 411 -3.34 2.28 14.35
CA GLU A 411 -3.47 3.40 15.31
C GLU A 411 -2.87 4.68 14.74
N ILE A 412 -1.65 4.61 14.18
CA ILE A 412 -0.99 5.75 13.53
C ILE A 412 -1.80 6.23 12.32
N ASN A 413 -2.31 5.30 11.50
CA ASN A 413 -3.14 5.66 10.35
C ASN A 413 -4.44 6.35 10.78
N ARG A 414 -5.08 5.92 11.89
CA ARG A 414 -6.23 6.62 12.47
C ARG A 414 -5.89 8.02 12.97
N GLN A 415 -4.68 8.21 13.56
CA GLN A 415 -4.21 9.54 13.93
C GLN A 415 -3.96 10.44 12.71
N ILE A 416 -3.42 9.89 11.61
CA ILE A 416 -3.26 10.63 10.35
C ILE A 416 -4.63 11.10 9.83
N VAL A 417 -5.64 10.23 9.86
CA VAL A 417 -7.00 10.60 9.45
C VAL A 417 -7.52 11.77 10.28
N ALA A 418 -7.54 11.64 11.61
CA ALA A 418 -8.03 12.66 12.52
C ALA A 418 -7.22 13.97 12.39
N GLY A 419 -5.89 13.87 12.41
CA GLY A 419 -5.01 15.05 12.31
C GLY A 419 -5.16 15.80 10.98
N THR A 420 -5.38 15.08 9.87
CA THR A 420 -5.60 15.70 8.55
C THR A 420 -6.94 16.44 8.51
N VAL A 421 -8.01 15.84 9.01
CA VAL A 421 -9.33 16.48 9.10
C VAL A 421 -9.24 17.75 9.92
N MET A 422 -8.65 17.68 11.13
CA MET A 422 -8.46 18.83 12.00
C MET A 422 -7.64 19.94 11.36
N LYS A 423 -6.52 19.60 10.73
CA LYS A 423 -5.67 20.56 10.01
C LYS A 423 -6.46 21.29 8.92
N ARG A 424 -7.18 20.54 8.08
CA ARG A 424 -7.98 21.11 6.97
C ARG A 424 -9.15 21.96 7.45
N ALA A 425 -9.75 21.58 8.59
CA ALA A 425 -10.77 22.39 9.24
C ALA A 425 -10.21 23.72 9.81
N ILE A 426 -9.02 23.68 10.42
CA ILE A 426 -8.37 24.87 11.00
C ILE A 426 -7.91 25.84 9.89
N LEU A 427 -7.34 25.30 8.82
CA LEU A 427 -6.86 26.09 7.67
C LEU A 427 -7.98 26.51 6.71
N GLU A 428 -9.22 26.12 6.98
CA GLU A 428 -10.40 26.40 6.13
C GLU A 428 -10.27 25.82 4.70
N GLU A 429 -9.41 24.81 4.52
CA GLU A 429 -9.27 24.08 3.26
C GLU A 429 -10.52 23.23 2.95
N LEU A 430 -11.22 22.76 3.97
CA LEU A 430 -12.54 22.13 3.90
C LEU A 430 -13.52 22.89 4.77
N PRO A 431 -14.79 23.12 4.33
CA PRO A 431 -15.79 23.88 5.07
C PRO A 431 -16.38 23.08 6.24
N ILE A 432 -15.57 22.35 7.01
CA ILE A 432 -15.99 21.46 8.11
C ILE A 432 -16.69 22.25 9.19
N ARG A 433 -16.13 23.39 9.62
CA ARG A 433 -16.74 24.25 10.65
C ARG A 433 -18.10 24.79 10.24
N THR A 434 -18.26 25.14 8.96
CA THR A 434 -19.54 25.58 8.40
C THR A 434 -20.58 24.47 8.43
N GLN A 435 -20.16 23.25 8.06
CA GLN A 435 -21.03 22.08 8.11
C GLN A 435 -21.42 21.69 9.53
N ILE A 436 -20.50 21.73 10.50
CA ILE A 436 -20.80 21.50 11.92
C ILE A 436 -21.85 22.50 12.42
N ARG A 437 -21.66 23.79 12.16
CA ARG A 437 -22.65 24.82 12.56
C ARG A 437 -24.00 24.61 11.90
N ALA A 438 -24.03 24.15 10.65
CA ALA A 438 -25.27 23.82 9.97
C ALA A 438 -25.98 22.61 10.61
N ILE A 439 -25.22 21.61 11.07
CA ILE A 439 -25.77 20.45 11.77
C ILE A 439 -26.44 20.87 13.09
N ASP A 440 -25.79 21.70 13.86
CA ASP A 440 -26.37 22.22 15.12
C ASP A 440 -27.73 22.94 14.90
N ALA A 441 -27.88 23.58 13.74
CA ALA A 441 -29.15 24.26 13.36
C ALA A 441 -30.22 23.25 12.86
N PHE A 442 -29.87 22.04 12.45
CA PHE A 442 -30.76 21.03 11.83
C PHE A 442 -30.91 19.77 12.67
N LEU A 443 -30.42 19.73 13.93
CA LEU A 443 -30.51 18.51 14.76
C LEU A 443 -31.98 18.10 15.04
N ASP A 444 -32.94 18.98 14.84
CA ASP A 444 -34.37 18.75 15.04
C ASP A 444 -35.13 18.42 13.74
N ASP A 445 -34.50 18.53 12.56
CA ASP A 445 -35.15 18.27 11.29
C ASP A 445 -34.77 16.84 10.75
N GLU A 446 -35.78 16.03 10.51
CA GLU A 446 -35.60 14.78 9.75
C GLU A 446 -35.14 15.12 8.33
N PRO A 447 -34.10 14.44 7.80
CA PRO A 447 -33.64 14.70 6.43
C PRO A 447 -34.79 14.39 5.44
N GLU A 448 -35.12 15.36 4.57
CA GLU A 448 -36.02 15.11 3.45
C GLU A 448 -35.51 13.93 2.63
N ALA A 449 -36.34 12.88 2.52
CA ALA A 449 -36.02 11.73 1.71
C ALA A 449 -35.99 12.15 0.24
N ALA A 450 -34.80 12.30 -0.34
CA ALA A 450 -34.65 12.43 -1.78
C ALA A 450 -35.26 11.19 -2.45
N GLY A 451 -36.20 11.37 -3.37
CA GLY A 451 -36.81 10.29 -4.10
C GLY A 451 -35.77 9.51 -4.93
N GLY A 452 -35.99 8.24 -5.20
CA GLY A 452 -35.14 7.41 -6.04
C GLY A 452 -34.72 6.07 -5.41
N ALA A 453 -33.80 5.37 -6.07
CA ALA A 453 -33.25 4.13 -5.55
C ALA A 453 -32.36 4.37 -4.31
N LEU A 454 -32.35 3.40 -3.38
CA LEU A 454 -31.50 3.40 -2.19
C LEU A 454 -31.74 4.62 -1.25
N VAL A 455 -32.98 5.05 -1.09
CA VAL A 455 -33.34 6.23 -0.27
C VAL A 455 -32.92 6.05 1.19
N ALA A 456 -33.19 4.87 1.76
CA ALA A 456 -32.86 4.55 3.15
C ALA A 456 -31.33 4.51 3.38
N GLU A 457 -30.60 3.95 2.44
CA GLU A 457 -29.14 3.85 2.49
C GLU A 457 -28.47 5.23 2.34
N ARG A 458 -28.99 6.09 1.47
CA ARG A 458 -28.53 7.48 1.32
C ARG A 458 -28.81 8.28 2.58
N ALA A 459 -29.98 8.15 3.18
CA ALA A 459 -30.32 8.80 4.45
C ALA A 459 -29.40 8.32 5.60
N ALA A 460 -29.13 7.01 5.66
CA ALA A 460 -28.20 6.45 6.64
C ALA A 460 -26.77 6.97 6.45
N LEU A 461 -26.32 7.12 5.20
CA LEU A 461 -25.00 7.68 4.89
C LEU A 461 -24.89 9.15 5.34
N GLU A 462 -25.89 9.98 5.04
CA GLU A 462 -25.91 11.38 5.45
C GLU A 462 -26.00 11.53 6.97
N ALA A 463 -26.78 10.69 7.65
CA ALA A 463 -26.82 10.63 9.11
C ALA A 463 -25.44 10.25 9.69
N GLY A 464 -24.75 9.28 9.09
CA GLY A 464 -23.39 8.89 9.46
C GLY A 464 -22.37 10.03 9.29
N LYS A 465 -22.44 10.80 8.19
CA LYS A 465 -21.60 11.99 7.98
C LYS A 465 -21.85 13.06 9.04
N ARG A 466 -23.12 13.35 9.34
CA ARG A 466 -23.50 14.30 10.38
C ARG A 466 -22.98 13.87 11.75
N LEU A 467 -23.13 12.60 12.10
CA LEU A 467 -22.58 12.05 13.33
C LEU A 467 -21.06 12.19 13.40
N ALA A 468 -20.34 11.85 12.31
CA ALA A 468 -18.90 12.01 12.25
C ALA A 468 -18.45 13.46 12.45
N LEU A 469 -19.17 14.42 11.83
CA LEU A 469 -18.89 15.85 11.97
C LEU A 469 -19.25 16.39 13.37
N SER A 470 -20.27 15.84 14.05
CA SER A 470 -20.65 16.24 15.40
C SER A 470 -19.65 15.79 16.49
N ILE A 471 -18.79 14.84 16.19
CA ILE A 471 -17.73 14.34 17.09
C ILE A 471 -16.42 15.16 16.95
N LEU A 472 -16.25 15.86 15.82
CA LEU A 472 -15.11 16.72 15.54
C LEU A 472 -15.23 18.09 16.21
#